data_fe56360d6676dbc1acafb0c4386f7fa7
#
_entry.id   fe56360d6676dbc1acafb0c4386f7fa7
#
_cell.length_a   1.000
_cell.length_b   1.000
_cell.length_c   1.000
_cell.angle_alpha   90.00
_cell.angle_beta   90.00
_cell.angle_gamma   90.00
#
_symmetry.space_group_name_H-M   'P 1'
#
loop_
_entity.id
_entity.type
_entity.pdbx_description
1 polymer ?
#
loop_
_entity_poly.entity_id
_entity_poly.type
_entity_poly.pdbx_seq_one_letter_code
_entity_poly.pdbx_strand_id
1 'polypeptide(L)'
;MGKLDGKVAIVTGASRGIGQAIAELFAAEGAKVVVAARTLKEGDHMFEGSLGRTVAEIKARGGEASAVAADVSVDDECIKLADAARKAYGPIDILVNNAALNYYLPTETYPTNRWIKAFAVNVHGPFILSKAVLPDMIARKAGAIVNISSGSAIGPGRGPYEDKTVRGGVMYGATKAALERFTQGLAQEMSAHGGIAISALSPSRVVPTPGTVHHKLVTGIDDPRGEPPSMMARAALLLASEPASKVNGRVTYSQQILKEFGWIEKAAGRGVDSVGSGYSQI
;
A
#
# COMPACT_ATOMS: atom_id res chain seq x y z
N MET A 1 -17.21 13.78 13.27
CA MET A 1 -16.28 14.14 12.19
C MET A 1 -15.20 13.07 12.11
N GLY A 2 -15.04 12.45 10.97
CA GLY A 2 -14.03 11.41 10.77
C GLY A 2 -12.63 12.00 10.66
N LYS A 3 -11.59 11.17 10.81
CA LYS A 3 -10.18 11.60 10.76
C LYS A 3 -9.75 12.13 9.38
N LEU A 4 -10.47 11.78 8.33
CA LEU A 4 -10.20 12.18 6.94
C LEU A 4 -11.33 13.00 6.32
N ASP A 5 -12.13 13.66 7.14
CA ASP A 5 -13.31 14.41 6.71
C ASP A 5 -12.93 15.43 5.62
N GLY A 6 -13.61 15.36 4.46
CA GLY A 6 -13.38 16.20 3.30
C GLY A 6 -12.08 15.95 2.50
N LYS A 7 -11.21 15.01 2.91
CA LYS A 7 -9.97 14.68 2.21
C LYS A 7 -10.21 13.89 0.93
N VAL A 8 -9.41 14.13 -0.09
CA VAL A 8 -9.42 13.38 -1.36
C VAL A 8 -8.31 12.34 -1.33
N ALA A 9 -8.67 11.07 -1.46
CA ALA A 9 -7.72 9.95 -1.41
C ALA A 9 -7.75 9.11 -2.69
N ILE A 10 -6.58 8.73 -3.20
CA ILE A 10 -6.41 7.68 -4.22
C ILE A 10 -5.90 6.42 -3.53
N VAL A 11 -6.55 5.28 -3.78
CA VAL A 11 -6.09 3.97 -3.32
C VAL A 11 -5.92 3.04 -4.52
N THR A 12 -4.70 2.62 -4.82
CA THR A 12 -4.41 1.70 -5.92
C THR A 12 -4.52 0.24 -5.48
N GLY A 13 -4.87 -0.67 -6.40
CA GLY A 13 -5.11 -2.08 -6.07
C GLY A 13 -6.32 -2.28 -5.14
N ALA A 14 -7.32 -1.40 -5.24
CA ALA A 14 -8.46 -1.33 -4.32
C ALA A 14 -9.65 -2.21 -4.73
N SER A 15 -9.49 -3.12 -5.68
CA SER A 15 -10.56 -4.05 -6.09
C SER A 15 -10.79 -5.19 -5.09
N ARG A 16 -9.87 -5.44 -4.15
CA ARG A 16 -9.92 -6.53 -3.15
C ARG A 16 -8.87 -6.36 -2.04
N GLY A 17 -8.98 -7.18 -1.00
CA GLY A 17 -7.95 -7.36 0.02
C GLY A 17 -7.58 -6.09 0.78
N ILE A 18 -6.28 -5.82 0.94
CA ILE A 18 -5.77 -4.69 1.72
C ILE A 18 -6.26 -3.35 1.14
N GLY A 19 -6.16 -3.17 -0.19
CA GLY A 19 -6.56 -1.91 -0.83
C GLY A 19 -8.05 -1.62 -0.70
N GLN A 20 -8.90 -2.64 -0.82
CA GLN A 20 -10.36 -2.51 -0.56
C GLN A 20 -10.61 -2.09 0.89
N ALA A 21 -10.00 -2.78 1.87
CA ALA A 21 -10.18 -2.47 3.29
C ALA A 21 -9.71 -1.05 3.65
N ILE A 22 -8.61 -0.57 3.03
CA ILE A 22 -8.14 0.81 3.20
C ILE A 22 -9.16 1.79 2.62
N ALA A 23 -9.65 1.56 1.39
CA ALA A 23 -10.61 2.43 0.74
C ALA A 23 -11.92 2.55 1.52
N GLU A 24 -12.44 1.41 2.02
CA GLU A 24 -13.65 1.38 2.85
C GLU A 24 -13.47 2.15 4.16
N LEU A 25 -12.36 1.96 4.86
CA LEU A 25 -12.10 2.66 6.12
C LEU A 25 -11.88 4.17 5.88
N PHE A 26 -11.16 4.56 4.82
CA PHE A 26 -10.95 5.98 4.51
C PHE A 26 -12.27 6.69 4.20
N ALA A 27 -13.15 6.03 3.44
CA ALA A 27 -14.48 6.56 3.16
C ALA A 27 -15.35 6.65 4.43
N ALA A 28 -15.28 5.66 5.32
CA ALA A 28 -15.97 5.69 6.62
C ALA A 28 -15.46 6.81 7.53
N GLU A 29 -14.20 7.22 7.37
CA GLU A 29 -13.58 8.36 8.06
C GLU A 29 -13.77 9.70 7.34
N GLY A 30 -14.67 9.76 6.34
CA GLY A 30 -15.11 10.99 5.67
C GLY A 30 -14.29 11.38 4.43
N ALA A 31 -13.36 10.54 3.96
CA ALA A 31 -12.64 10.81 2.73
C ALA A 31 -13.51 10.55 1.49
N LYS A 32 -13.27 11.34 0.43
CA LYS A 32 -13.73 11.07 -0.94
C LYS A 32 -12.67 10.18 -1.61
N VAL A 33 -13.02 8.94 -1.91
CA VAL A 33 -12.03 7.93 -2.31
C VAL A 33 -12.13 7.60 -3.79
N VAL A 34 -11.01 7.73 -4.50
CA VAL A 34 -10.84 7.18 -5.84
C VAL A 34 -10.19 5.81 -5.71
N VAL A 35 -10.94 4.76 -5.99
CA VAL A 35 -10.44 3.38 -6.03
C VAL A 35 -9.92 3.05 -7.42
N ALA A 36 -8.67 2.58 -7.50
CA ALA A 36 -8.04 2.28 -8.78
C ALA A 36 -7.49 0.86 -8.84
N ALA A 37 -7.75 0.17 -9.93
CA ALA A 37 -7.20 -1.14 -10.30
C ALA A 37 -7.51 -1.44 -11.76
N ARG A 38 -6.98 -2.55 -12.29
CA ARG A 38 -7.32 -3.04 -13.64
C ARG A 38 -8.70 -3.71 -13.70
N THR A 39 -9.15 -4.29 -12.59
CA THR A 39 -10.40 -5.08 -12.48
C THR A 39 -11.57 -4.15 -12.19
N LEU A 40 -12.31 -3.75 -13.20
CA LEU A 40 -13.45 -2.86 -13.04
C LEU A 40 -14.72 -3.60 -12.61
N LYS A 41 -14.98 -4.76 -13.23
CA LYS A 41 -16.18 -5.57 -13.00
C LYS A 41 -15.80 -6.96 -12.46
N GLU A 42 -16.74 -7.62 -11.78
CA GLU A 42 -16.58 -9.01 -11.43
C GLU A 42 -16.40 -9.87 -12.69
N GLY A 43 -15.47 -10.83 -12.62
CA GLY A 43 -15.10 -11.69 -13.76
C GLY A 43 -13.97 -11.16 -14.63
N ASP A 44 -13.56 -9.89 -14.52
CA ASP A 44 -12.41 -9.34 -15.26
C ASP A 44 -11.06 -9.92 -14.78
N HIS A 45 -11.05 -10.65 -13.68
CA HIS A 45 -9.85 -11.26 -13.10
C HIS A 45 -10.17 -12.63 -12.50
N MET A 46 -9.17 -13.52 -12.41
CA MET A 46 -9.30 -14.86 -11.82
C MET A 46 -9.64 -14.86 -10.32
N PHE A 47 -9.38 -13.76 -9.62
CA PHE A 47 -9.75 -13.60 -8.21
C PHE A 47 -11.01 -12.76 -8.09
N GLU A 48 -11.85 -13.09 -7.11
CA GLU A 48 -13.03 -12.32 -6.75
C GLU A 48 -12.66 -10.88 -6.34
N GLY A 49 -13.60 -9.96 -6.53
CA GLY A 49 -13.50 -8.55 -6.19
C GLY A 49 -13.24 -7.65 -7.39
N SER A 50 -13.91 -6.52 -7.39
CA SER A 50 -13.85 -5.51 -8.44
C SER A 50 -13.93 -4.09 -7.86
N LEU A 51 -13.54 -3.08 -8.64
CA LEU A 51 -13.72 -1.68 -8.23
C LEU A 51 -15.20 -1.33 -8.09
N GLY A 52 -16.05 -1.87 -8.97
CA GLY A 52 -17.49 -1.65 -8.92
C GLY A 52 -18.09 -2.14 -7.60
N ARG A 53 -17.68 -3.33 -7.12
CA ARG A 53 -18.08 -3.86 -5.82
C ARG A 53 -17.60 -2.97 -4.66
N THR A 54 -16.31 -2.61 -4.64
CA THR A 54 -15.76 -1.73 -3.60
C THR A 54 -16.50 -0.40 -3.50
N VAL A 55 -16.79 0.23 -4.66
CA VAL A 55 -17.57 1.49 -4.68
C VAL A 55 -19.00 1.29 -4.17
N ALA A 56 -19.66 0.19 -4.56
CA ALA A 56 -21.01 -0.12 -4.11
C ALA A 56 -21.06 -0.31 -2.59
N GLU A 57 -20.11 -1.05 -2.01
CA GLU A 57 -20.01 -1.29 -0.58
C GLU A 57 -19.74 0.00 0.21
N ILE A 58 -18.86 0.88 -0.28
CA ILE A 58 -18.61 2.20 0.31
C ILE A 58 -19.89 3.05 0.30
N LYS A 59 -20.57 3.15 -0.84
CA LYS A 59 -21.79 3.96 -0.98
C LYS A 59 -22.95 3.42 -0.14
N ALA A 60 -23.08 2.10 -0.05
CA ALA A 60 -24.10 1.46 0.80
C ALA A 60 -23.94 1.81 2.30
N ARG A 61 -22.74 2.16 2.72
CA ARG A 61 -22.42 2.62 4.09
C ARG A 61 -22.40 4.14 4.23
N GLY A 62 -22.86 4.88 3.22
CA GLY A 62 -22.95 6.34 3.23
C GLY A 62 -21.64 7.07 2.89
N GLY A 63 -20.59 6.37 2.48
CA GLY A 63 -19.32 6.96 2.05
C GLY A 63 -19.34 7.44 0.60
N GLU A 64 -18.33 8.21 0.20
CA GLU A 64 -18.18 8.76 -1.13
C GLU A 64 -16.99 8.09 -1.86
N ALA A 65 -17.25 7.44 -2.99
CA ALA A 65 -16.23 6.80 -3.80
C ALA A 65 -16.54 6.80 -5.30
N SER A 66 -15.48 6.81 -6.11
CA SER A 66 -15.53 6.60 -7.56
C SER A 66 -14.46 5.60 -8.01
N ALA A 67 -14.71 4.91 -9.12
CA ALA A 67 -13.79 3.90 -9.67
C ALA A 67 -13.07 4.46 -10.91
N VAL A 68 -11.76 4.20 -10.99
CA VAL A 68 -10.95 4.47 -12.19
C VAL A 68 -10.18 3.21 -12.56
N ALA A 69 -10.44 2.64 -13.74
CA ALA A 69 -9.63 1.55 -14.26
C ALA A 69 -8.25 2.08 -14.65
N ALA A 70 -7.18 1.51 -14.07
CA ALA A 70 -5.81 1.91 -14.37
C ALA A 70 -4.82 0.76 -14.15
N ASP A 71 -3.89 0.58 -15.10
CA ASP A 71 -2.67 -0.21 -14.93
C ASP A 71 -1.52 0.71 -14.49
N VAL A 72 -1.17 0.64 -13.21
CA VAL A 72 -0.11 1.50 -12.62
C VAL A 72 1.29 1.25 -13.18
N SER A 73 1.48 0.26 -14.06
CA SER A 73 2.73 0.06 -14.80
C SER A 73 2.81 0.88 -16.09
N VAL A 74 1.79 1.68 -16.40
CA VAL A 74 1.70 2.53 -17.59
C VAL A 74 1.65 3.98 -17.14
N ASP A 75 2.64 4.77 -17.52
CA ASP A 75 2.85 6.16 -17.10
C ASP A 75 1.61 7.02 -17.35
N ASP A 76 1.10 6.98 -18.59
CA ASP A 76 -0.08 7.76 -18.99
C ASP A 76 -1.33 7.40 -18.18
N GLU A 77 -1.49 6.13 -17.79
CA GLU A 77 -2.63 5.71 -16.97
C GLU A 77 -2.51 6.20 -15.53
N CYS A 78 -1.30 6.27 -14.98
CA CYS A 78 -1.04 6.88 -13.68
C CYS A 78 -1.37 8.38 -13.69
N ILE A 79 -0.98 9.11 -14.74
CA ILE A 79 -1.30 10.53 -14.89
C ILE A 79 -2.80 10.74 -15.02
N LYS A 80 -3.46 9.97 -15.92
CA LYS A 80 -4.93 10.01 -16.10
C LYS A 80 -5.70 9.69 -14.82
N LEU A 81 -5.19 8.77 -14.00
CA LEU A 81 -5.78 8.46 -12.69
C LEU A 81 -5.76 9.67 -11.76
N ALA A 82 -4.62 10.36 -11.64
CA ALA A 82 -4.50 11.56 -10.82
C ALA A 82 -5.42 12.69 -11.33
N ASP A 83 -5.49 12.88 -12.65
CA ASP A 83 -6.35 13.90 -13.25
C ASP A 83 -7.84 13.57 -13.09
N ALA A 84 -8.23 12.30 -13.20
CA ALA A 84 -9.59 11.86 -12.93
C ALA A 84 -9.99 12.09 -11.47
N ALA A 85 -9.08 11.87 -10.53
CA ALA A 85 -9.31 12.14 -9.11
C ALA A 85 -9.52 13.65 -8.85
N ARG A 86 -8.66 14.51 -9.44
CA ARG A 86 -8.81 15.98 -9.34
C ARG A 86 -10.12 16.45 -9.93
N LYS A 87 -10.51 15.91 -11.08
CA LYS A 87 -11.78 16.27 -11.75
C LYS A 87 -12.98 15.86 -10.91
N ALA A 88 -12.93 14.72 -10.24
CA ALA A 88 -14.05 14.21 -9.44
C ALA A 88 -14.20 14.95 -8.11
N TYR A 89 -13.10 15.22 -7.40
CA TYR A 89 -13.14 15.60 -6.00
C TYR A 89 -12.26 16.81 -5.64
N GLY A 90 -11.46 17.30 -6.55
CA GLY A 90 -10.51 18.39 -6.31
C GLY A 90 -9.11 17.91 -5.97
N PRO A 91 -8.26 18.77 -5.39
CA PRO A 91 -6.86 18.48 -5.12
C PRO A 91 -6.67 17.27 -4.23
N ILE A 92 -5.66 16.45 -4.54
CA ILE A 92 -5.42 15.16 -3.88
C ILE A 92 -4.67 15.37 -2.56
N ASP A 93 -5.22 14.88 -1.46
CA ASP A 93 -4.62 14.93 -0.13
C ASP A 93 -3.85 13.67 0.22
N ILE A 94 -4.31 12.51 -0.25
CA ILE A 94 -3.76 11.21 0.17
C ILE A 94 -3.57 10.31 -1.05
N LEU A 95 -2.40 9.65 -1.11
CA LEU A 95 -2.11 8.58 -2.06
C LEU A 95 -1.72 7.32 -1.30
N VAL A 96 -2.43 6.21 -1.57
CA VAL A 96 -2.03 4.88 -1.10
C VAL A 96 -1.58 4.03 -2.28
N ASN A 97 -0.27 3.81 -2.40
CA ASN A 97 0.33 2.92 -3.37
C ASN A 97 0.27 1.47 -2.84
N ASN A 98 -0.86 0.81 -3.07
CA ASN A 98 -1.09 -0.57 -2.63
C ASN A 98 -1.04 -1.59 -3.77
N ALA A 99 -1.27 -1.20 -5.03
CA ALA A 99 -1.16 -2.11 -6.16
C ALA A 99 0.22 -2.80 -6.18
N ALA A 100 0.23 -4.12 -6.29
CA ALA A 100 1.46 -4.90 -6.33
C ALA A 100 1.31 -6.14 -7.22
N LEU A 101 2.44 -6.59 -7.74
CA LEU A 101 2.57 -7.79 -8.55
C LEU A 101 3.68 -8.66 -7.99
N ASN A 102 3.40 -9.95 -7.85
CA ASN A 102 4.38 -10.95 -7.45
C ASN A 102 4.26 -12.22 -8.28
N TYR A 103 5.41 -12.81 -8.60
CA TYR A 103 5.56 -14.12 -9.20
C TYR A 103 6.56 -14.90 -8.35
N TYR A 104 6.15 -15.99 -7.73
CA TYR A 104 7.03 -16.85 -6.92
C TYR A 104 7.77 -17.83 -7.83
N LEU A 105 8.79 -17.36 -8.54
CA LEU A 105 9.61 -18.15 -9.47
C LEU A 105 11.09 -18.09 -9.06
N PRO A 106 11.85 -19.22 -9.24
CA PRO A 106 13.29 -19.22 -9.05
C PRO A 106 13.98 -18.27 -10.04
N THR A 107 15.10 -17.66 -9.63
CA THR A 107 15.80 -16.66 -10.45
C THR A 107 16.33 -17.26 -11.76
N GLU A 108 16.81 -18.50 -11.73
CA GLU A 108 17.35 -19.19 -12.91
C GLU A 108 16.33 -19.41 -14.04
N THR A 109 15.04 -19.49 -13.69
CA THR A 109 13.94 -19.68 -14.65
C THR A 109 13.02 -18.47 -14.73
N TYR A 110 13.40 -17.35 -14.10
CA TYR A 110 12.53 -16.17 -14.04
C TYR A 110 12.47 -15.44 -15.39
N PRO A 111 11.31 -15.32 -16.05
CA PRO A 111 11.20 -14.59 -17.31
C PRO A 111 11.52 -13.11 -17.12
N THR A 112 12.45 -12.56 -17.91
CA THR A 112 12.89 -11.16 -17.81
C THR A 112 11.75 -10.16 -17.96
N ASN A 113 10.79 -10.42 -18.86
CA ASN A 113 9.62 -9.56 -19.03
C ASN A 113 8.72 -9.49 -17.79
N ARG A 114 8.62 -10.57 -17.02
CA ARG A 114 7.89 -10.58 -15.72
C ARG A 114 8.64 -9.80 -14.65
N TRP A 115 9.96 -9.88 -14.63
CA TRP A 115 10.81 -9.06 -13.77
C TRP A 115 10.57 -7.56 -14.04
N ILE A 116 10.70 -7.15 -15.29
CA ILE A 116 10.48 -5.76 -15.73
C ILE A 116 9.06 -5.30 -15.37
N LYS A 117 8.04 -6.11 -15.64
CA LYS A 117 6.65 -5.78 -15.31
C LYS A 117 6.44 -5.62 -13.80
N ALA A 118 7.10 -6.44 -12.98
CA ALA A 118 6.99 -6.34 -11.53
C ALA A 118 7.61 -5.03 -11.01
N PHE A 119 8.76 -4.61 -11.54
CA PHE A 119 9.35 -3.29 -11.21
C PHE A 119 8.46 -2.14 -11.69
N ALA A 120 7.89 -2.25 -12.88
CA ALA A 120 6.96 -1.25 -13.39
C ALA A 120 5.74 -1.06 -12.47
N VAL A 121 5.16 -2.13 -11.95
CA VAL A 121 4.02 -2.06 -11.02
C VAL A 121 4.45 -1.62 -9.62
N ASN A 122 5.49 -2.26 -9.05
CA ASN A 122 5.79 -2.15 -7.62
C ASN A 122 6.68 -0.94 -7.27
N VAL A 123 7.38 -0.37 -8.26
CA VAL A 123 8.36 0.72 -8.05
C VAL A 123 8.05 1.93 -8.92
N HIS A 124 7.95 1.75 -10.25
CA HIS A 124 7.73 2.88 -11.16
C HIS A 124 6.34 3.49 -10.98
N GLY A 125 5.29 2.67 -10.85
CA GLY A 125 3.94 3.16 -10.59
C GLY A 125 3.83 4.05 -9.34
N PRO A 126 4.31 3.62 -8.17
CA PRO A 126 4.43 4.45 -6.98
C PRO A 126 5.20 5.76 -7.20
N PHE A 127 6.32 5.73 -7.95
CA PHE A 127 7.08 6.93 -8.29
C PHE A 127 6.25 7.89 -9.14
N ILE A 128 5.64 7.41 -10.23
CA ILE A 128 4.87 8.24 -11.18
C ILE A 128 3.65 8.85 -10.49
N LEU A 129 2.90 8.06 -9.72
CA LEU A 129 1.75 8.55 -8.97
C LEU A 129 2.16 9.56 -7.88
N SER A 130 3.25 9.31 -7.15
CA SER A 130 3.77 10.27 -6.19
C SER A 130 4.12 11.60 -6.87
N LYS A 131 4.87 11.55 -7.98
CA LYS A 131 5.18 12.74 -8.78
C LYS A 131 3.92 13.48 -9.24
N ALA A 132 2.88 12.74 -9.64
CA ALA A 132 1.63 13.33 -10.12
C ALA A 132 0.82 14.04 -9.03
N VAL A 133 0.84 13.58 -7.77
CA VAL A 133 0.05 14.17 -6.67
C VAL A 133 0.81 15.23 -5.85
N LEU A 134 2.14 15.20 -5.86
CA LEU A 134 2.97 16.11 -5.08
C LEU A 134 2.70 17.60 -5.33
N PRO A 135 2.44 18.09 -6.56
CA PRO A 135 2.11 19.51 -6.77
C PRO A 135 0.93 19.99 -5.92
N ASP A 136 -0.11 19.18 -5.77
CA ASP A 136 -1.27 19.51 -4.92
C ASP A 136 -0.88 19.61 -3.45
N MET A 137 -0.05 18.67 -2.98
CA MET A 137 0.39 18.59 -1.58
C MET A 137 1.36 19.72 -1.23
N ILE A 138 2.31 20.04 -2.12
CA ILE A 138 3.28 21.13 -1.95
C ILE A 138 2.57 22.47 -1.88
N ALA A 139 1.64 22.74 -2.80
CA ALA A 139 0.89 23.99 -2.83
C ALA A 139 0.12 24.25 -1.53
N ARG A 140 -0.41 23.19 -0.90
CA ARG A 140 -1.17 23.28 0.35
C ARG A 140 -0.34 23.05 1.61
N LYS A 141 0.94 22.66 1.47
CA LYS A 141 1.83 22.24 2.58
C LYS A 141 1.17 21.16 3.45
N ALA A 142 0.45 20.25 2.84
CA ALA A 142 -0.29 19.19 3.51
C ALA A 142 -0.54 18.03 2.55
N GLY A 143 -0.28 16.81 3.01
CA GLY A 143 -0.56 15.60 2.24
C GLY A 143 0.02 14.36 2.88
N ALA A 144 -0.42 13.18 2.43
CA ALA A 144 0.12 11.91 2.87
C ALA A 144 0.29 10.92 1.72
N ILE A 145 1.44 10.27 1.64
CA ILE A 145 1.70 9.15 0.73
C ILE A 145 2.04 7.92 1.57
N VAL A 146 1.25 6.86 1.43
CA VAL A 146 1.47 5.58 2.11
C VAL A 146 1.79 4.52 1.07
N ASN A 147 3.02 4.03 1.09
CA ASN A 147 3.51 2.96 0.21
C ASN A 147 3.36 1.61 0.91
N ILE A 148 2.56 0.70 0.37
CA ILE A 148 2.39 -0.63 0.97
C ILE A 148 3.59 -1.51 0.59
N SER A 149 4.42 -1.79 1.60
CA SER A 149 5.60 -2.62 1.50
C SER A 149 5.34 -4.07 1.94
N SER A 150 6.37 -4.77 2.36
CA SER A 150 6.33 -6.16 2.80
C SER A 150 7.56 -6.47 3.67
N GLY A 151 7.40 -7.37 4.62
CA GLY A 151 8.56 -7.96 5.31
C GLY A 151 9.58 -8.64 4.40
N SER A 152 9.24 -8.88 3.13
CA SER A 152 10.19 -9.34 2.12
C SER A 152 11.26 -8.31 1.77
N ALA A 153 11.06 -7.03 2.08
CA ALA A 153 12.06 -5.98 1.86
C ALA A 153 13.32 -6.16 2.69
N ILE A 154 13.21 -6.75 3.87
CA ILE A 154 14.33 -6.96 4.81
C ILE A 154 14.86 -8.42 4.83
N GLY A 155 14.13 -9.36 4.29
CA GLY A 155 14.57 -10.75 4.19
C GLY A 155 15.49 -10.98 3.01
N PRO A 156 16.38 -11.99 3.07
CA PRO A 156 16.57 -12.97 4.14
C PRO A 156 17.47 -12.52 5.30
N GLY A 157 17.96 -11.25 5.31
CA GLY A 157 18.89 -10.73 6.30
C GLY A 157 20.35 -10.95 5.89
N ARG A 158 21.28 -10.93 6.85
CA ARG A 158 22.72 -11.11 6.59
C ARG A 158 23.09 -12.59 6.53
N GLY A 159 23.85 -12.98 5.48
CA GLY A 159 24.45 -14.33 5.38
C GLY A 159 25.64 -14.53 6.33
N PRO A 160 26.24 -15.75 6.32
CA PRO A 160 25.97 -16.84 5.37
C PRO A 160 24.63 -17.54 5.62
N TYR A 161 23.98 -17.98 4.53
CA TYR A 161 22.68 -18.65 4.61
C TYR A 161 22.86 -20.17 4.69
N GLU A 162 22.09 -20.79 5.57
CA GLU A 162 21.96 -22.24 5.62
C GLU A 162 21.05 -22.75 4.48
N ASP A 163 21.12 -24.04 4.22
CA ASP A 163 20.48 -24.72 3.08
C ASP A 163 18.92 -24.77 3.15
N LYS A 164 18.30 -23.72 3.62
CA LYS A 164 16.83 -23.55 3.68
C LYS A 164 16.34 -22.73 2.49
N THR A 165 16.09 -23.40 1.39
CA THR A 165 15.65 -22.77 0.15
C THR A 165 14.25 -22.15 0.28
N VAL A 166 14.17 -20.84 0.47
CA VAL A 166 12.97 -20.06 0.16
C VAL A 166 13.04 -19.66 -1.31
N ARG A 167 12.40 -20.44 -2.20
CA ARG A 167 12.41 -20.16 -3.64
C ARG A 167 11.39 -19.06 -3.98
N GLY A 168 11.77 -18.16 -4.90
CA GLY A 168 10.85 -17.25 -5.57
C GLY A 168 10.61 -15.88 -4.90
N GLY A 169 11.30 -15.55 -3.82
CA GLY A 169 11.14 -14.27 -3.13
C GLY A 169 12.01 -13.12 -3.64
N VAL A 170 13.02 -13.41 -4.49
CA VAL A 170 14.08 -12.46 -4.87
C VAL A 170 13.53 -11.21 -5.54
N MET A 171 12.72 -11.37 -6.57
CA MET A 171 12.13 -10.24 -7.31
C MET A 171 11.27 -9.36 -6.40
N TYR A 172 10.36 -9.99 -5.65
CA TYR A 172 9.43 -9.25 -4.81
C TYR A 172 10.16 -8.50 -3.69
N GLY A 173 11.10 -9.16 -3.03
CA GLY A 173 11.96 -8.53 -2.02
C GLY A 173 12.74 -7.34 -2.59
N ALA A 174 13.36 -7.49 -3.76
CA ALA A 174 14.08 -6.41 -4.42
C ALA A 174 13.17 -5.20 -4.71
N THR A 175 11.95 -5.43 -5.22
CA THR A 175 11.01 -4.32 -5.49
C THR A 175 10.54 -3.64 -4.21
N LYS A 176 10.32 -4.39 -3.12
CA LYS A 176 9.87 -3.80 -1.85
C LYS A 176 11.00 -3.07 -1.11
N ALA A 177 12.23 -3.57 -1.18
CA ALA A 177 13.42 -2.84 -0.68
C ALA A 177 13.62 -1.52 -1.46
N ALA A 178 13.48 -1.54 -2.79
CA ALA A 178 13.53 -0.33 -3.61
C ALA A 178 12.42 0.67 -3.25
N LEU A 179 11.18 0.19 -2.99
CA LEU A 179 10.07 1.03 -2.59
C LEU A 179 10.29 1.68 -1.22
N GLU A 180 10.83 0.95 -0.25
CA GLU A 180 11.17 1.51 1.07
C GLU A 180 12.27 2.56 0.97
N ARG A 181 13.32 2.30 0.19
CA ARG A 181 14.40 3.29 -0.02
C ARG A 181 13.90 4.53 -0.76
N PHE A 182 13.04 4.37 -1.75
CA PHE A 182 12.34 5.47 -2.42
C PHE A 182 11.51 6.28 -1.41
N THR A 183 10.73 5.61 -0.58
CA THR A 183 9.91 6.25 0.47
C THR A 183 10.74 7.17 1.36
N GLN A 184 11.86 6.68 1.88
CA GLN A 184 12.75 7.46 2.76
C GLN A 184 13.39 8.64 2.04
N GLY A 185 13.86 8.44 0.80
CA GLY A 185 14.44 9.52 0.00
C GLY A 185 13.43 10.62 -0.29
N LEU A 186 12.21 10.24 -0.70
CA LEU A 186 11.16 11.20 -0.98
C LEU A 186 10.67 11.91 0.30
N ALA A 187 10.59 11.20 1.43
CA ALA A 187 10.24 11.79 2.71
C ALA A 187 11.25 12.85 3.15
N GLN A 188 12.55 12.59 2.96
CA GLN A 188 13.62 13.55 3.25
C GLN A 188 13.53 14.76 2.33
N GLU A 189 13.33 14.56 1.03
CA GLU A 189 13.18 15.65 0.06
C GLU A 189 11.97 16.53 0.37
N MET A 190 10.82 15.94 0.68
CA MET A 190 9.58 16.67 0.98
C MET A 190 9.57 17.32 2.37
N SER A 191 10.50 17.01 3.26
CA SER A 191 10.59 17.64 4.57
C SER A 191 10.76 19.16 4.50
N ALA A 192 11.38 19.66 3.42
CA ALA A 192 11.55 21.09 3.16
C ALA A 192 10.23 21.84 2.90
N HIS A 193 9.17 21.15 2.49
CA HIS A 193 7.86 21.74 2.20
C HIS A 193 6.93 21.80 3.42
N GLY A 194 7.24 21.05 4.50
CA GLY A 194 6.40 20.93 5.70
C GLY A 194 5.08 20.21 5.44
N GLY A 195 4.46 19.67 6.47
CA GLY A 195 3.10 19.12 6.45
C GLY A 195 2.83 17.92 5.52
N ILE A 196 3.84 17.42 4.79
CA ILE A 196 3.72 16.27 3.89
C ILE A 196 4.36 15.05 4.55
N ALA A 197 3.58 13.98 4.72
CA ALA A 197 4.03 12.71 5.29
C ALA A 197 4.16 11.65 4.21
N ILE A 198 5.32 11.00 4.13
CA ILE A 198 5.56 9.88 3.21
C ILE A 198 6.08 8.71 4.02
N SER A 199 5.36 7.58 3.96
CA SER A 199 5.62 6.42 4.81
C SER A 199 5.54 5.11 4.04
N ALA A 200 6.27 4.09 4.47
CA ALA A 200 6.12 2.72 4.02
C ALA A 200 5.48 1.87 5.13
N LEU A 201 4.50 1.06 4.77
CA LEU A 201 3.74 0.23 5.68
C LEU A 201 3.77 -1.23 5.23
N SER A 202 4.27 -2.10 6.09
CA SER A 202 4.29 -3.55 5.91
C SER A 202 3.31 -4.24 6.87
N PRO A 203 2.72 -5.38 6.51
CA PRO A 203 1.94 -6.16 7.47
C PRO A 203 2.86 -6.82 8.50
N SER A 204 2.46 -6.81 9.78
CA SER A 204 3.15 -7.53 10.86
C SER A 204 3.03 -9.04 10.72
N ARG A 205 1.92 -9.53 10.17
CA ARG A 205 1.66 -10.92 9.81
C ARG A 205 1.14 -10.99 8.39
N VAL A 206 1.19 -12.17 7.77
CA VAL A 206 0.61 -12.35 6.43
C VAL A 206 -0.87 -11.98 6.47
N VAL A 207 -1.31 -11.14 5.53
CA VAL A 207 -2.72 -10.76 5.43
C VAL A 207 -3.42 -11.78 4.53
N PRO A 208 -4.42 -12.52 5.02
CA PRO A 208 -5.23 -13.41 4.20
C PRO A 208 -6.01 -12.61 3.14
N THR A 209 -5.69 -12.85 1.89
CA THR A 209 -6.33 -12.26 0.70
C THR A 209 -6.46 -13.33 -0.38
N PRO A 210 -7.29 -13.16 -1.39
CA PRO A 210 -7.36 -14.12 -2.50
C PRO A 210 -5.99 -14.43 -3.11
N GLY A 211 -5.11 -13.44 -3.21
CA GLY A 211 -3.74 -13.62 -3.72
C GLY A 211 -2.85 -14.43 -2.79
N THR A 212 -2.86 -14.17 -1.48
CA THR A 212 -2.04 -14.92 -0.51
C THR A 212 -2.52 -16.35 -0.32
N VAL A 213 -3.82 -16.60 -0.43
CA VAL A 213 -4.40 -17.94 -0.45
C VAL A 213 -3.97 -18.70 -1.72
N HIS A 214 -4.07 -18.07 -2.90
CA HIS A 214 -3.63 -18.65 -4.18
C HIS A 214 -2.15 -19.06 -4.15
N HIS A 215 -1.30 -18.24 -3.59
CA HIS A 215 0.12 -18.50 -3.44
C HIS A 215 0.46 -19.39 -2.22
N LYS A 216 -0.53 -19.93 -1.53
CA LYS A 216 -0.37 -20.82 -0.37
C LYS A 216 0.49 -20.22 0.76
N LEU A 217 0.47 -18.90 0.92
CA LEU A 217 1.11 -18.22 2.03
C LEU A 217 0.28 -18.32 3.31
N VAL A 218 -1.01 -18.52 3.15
CA VAL A 218 -2.02 -18.81 4.19
C VAL A 218 -2.87 -19.96 3.72
N THR A 219 -3.51 -20.66 4.66
CA THR A 219 -4.36 -21.83 4.36
C THR A 219 -5.76 -21.45 3.90
N GLY A 220 -6.22 -20.23 4.21
CA GLY A 220 -7.52 -19.68 3.86
C GLY A 220 -7.65 -18.24 4.32
N ILE A 221 -8.81 -17.63 4.04
CA ILE A 221 -9.11 -16.24 4.45
C ILE A 221 -9.14 -16.11 5.99
N ASP A 222 -9.51 -17.16 6.71
CA ASP A 222 -9.61 -17.19 8.17
C ASP A 222 -8.36 -17.82 8.83
N ASP A 223 -7.21 -17.84 8.17
CA ASP A 223 -5.96 -18.39 8.74
C ASP A 223 -5.57 -17.65 10.03
N PRO A 224 -5.57 -18.30 11.20
CA PRO A 224 -5.33 -17.63 12.49
C PRO A 224 -3.89 -17.12 12.66
N ARG A 225 -2.97 -17.53 11.80
CA ARG A 225 -1.58 -17.03 11.78
C ARG A 225 -1.47 -15.68 11.10
N GLY A 226 -2.49 -15.29 10.35
CA GLY A 226 -2.56 -14.02 9.64
C GLY A 226 -2.99 -12.84 10.50
N GLU A 227 -3.03 -11.67 9.90
CA GLU A 227 -3.74 -10.52 10.43
C GLU A 227 -4.83 -10.07 9.43
N PRO A 228 -5.98 -9.58 9.91
CA PRO A 228 -7.05 -9.18 9.02
C PRO A 228 -6.65 -7.94 8.20
N PRO A 229 -7.19 -7.75 6.96
CA PRO A 229 -6.94 -6.55 6.15
C PRO A 229 -7.25 -5.24 6.88
N SER A 230 -8.20 -5.25 7.82
CA SER A 230 -8.54 -4.10 8.66
C SER A 230 -7.38 -3.60 9.53
N MET A 231 -6.43 -4.45 9.91
CA MET A 231 -5.23 -4.05 10.64
C MET A 231 -4.36 -3.12 9.78
N MET A 232 -4.14 -3.49 8.52
CA MET A 232 -3.44 -2.65 7.54
C MET A 232 -4.20 -1.36 7.25
N ALA A 233 -5.53 -1.43 7.14
CA ALA A 233 -6.37 -0.24 6.92
C ALA A 233 -6.26 0.76 8.08
N ARG A 234 -6.30 0.29 9.33
CA ARG A 234 -6.13 1.15 10.52
C ARG A 234 -4.73 1.78 10.58
N ALA A 235 -3.69 1.02 10.26
CA ALA A 235 -2.32 1.55 10.22
C ALA A 235 -2.13 2.58 9.08
N ALA A 236 -2.72 2.34 7.91
CA ALA A 236 -2.73 3.30 6.81
C ALA A 236 -3.50 4.59 7.19
N LEU A 237 -4.64 4.46 7.87
CA LEU A 237 -5.41 5.60 8.40
C LEU A 237 -4.56 6.43 9.37
N LEU A 238 -3.87 5.79 10.32
CA LEU A 238 -2.97 6.46 11.24
C LEU A 238 -1.90 7.27 10.48
N LEU A 239 -1.19 6.62 9.55
CA LEU A 239 -0.13 7.25 8.76
C LEU A 239 -0.64 8.39 7.87
N ALA A 240 -1.90 8.34 7.44
CA ALA A 240 -2.53 9.37 6.61
C ALA A 240 -3.14 10.53 7.42
N SER A 241 -3.38 10.36 8.72
CA SER A 241 -4.07 11.34 9.56
C SER A 241 -3.22 11.97 10.66
N GLU A 242 -2.12 11.32 11.07
CA GLU A 242 -1.21 11.90 12.06
C GLU A 242 -0.32 13.01 11.45
N PRO A 243 0.11 13.98 12.24
CA PRO A 243 1.00 15.05 11.78
C PRO A 243 2.27 14.50 11.13
N ALA A 244 2.71 15.12 10.04
CA ALA A 244 3.93 14.74 9.31
C ALA A 244 5.17 14.69 10.24
N SER A 245 5.25 15.56 11.24
CA SER A 245 6.34 15.55 12.23
C SER A 245 6.48 14.25 13.02
N LYS A 246 5.43 13.41 13.04
CA LYS A 246 5.44 12.12 13.74
C LYS A 246 5.63 10.92 12.82
N VAL A 247 5.17 11.03 11.54
CA VAL A 247 5.06 9.86 10.66
C VAL A 247 5.83 9.99 9.34
N ASN A 248 6.36 11.16 8.99
CA ASN A 248 7.16 11.32 7.78
C ASN A 248 8.47 10.50 7.85
N GLY A 249 8.77 9.74 6.80
CA GLY A 249 9.94 8.87 6.71
C GLY A 249 9.81 7.53 7.44
N ARG A 250 8.66 7.24 8.07
CA ARG A 250 8.46 5.96 8.74
C ARG A 250 8.46 4.81 7.74
N VAL A 251 9.25 3.79 8.05
CA VAL A 251 9.18 2.45 7.46
C VAL A 251 8.80 1.53 8.60
N THR A 252 7.56 1.03 8.62
CA THR A 252 6.97 0.41 9.81
C THR A 252 6.07 -0.76 9.46
N TYR A 253 5.66 -1.49 10.50
CA TYR A 253 4.68 -2.58 10.41
C TYR A 253 3.33 -2.16 11.01
N SER A 254 2.25 -2.79 10.53
CA SER A 254 0.87 -2.49 10.90
C SER A 254 0.65 -2.47 12.41
N GLN A 255 0.93 -3.58 13.09
CA GLN A 255 0.70 -3.68 14.53
C GLN A 255 1.74 -2.91 15.34
N GLN A 256 2.97 -2.74 14.82
CA GLN A 256 4.00 -1.93 15.44
C GLN A 256 3.55 -0.48 15.60
N ILE A 257 3.18 0.18 14.51
CA ILE A 257 2.81 1.59 14.52
C ILE A 257 1.50 1.82 15.29
N LEU A 258 0.53 0.92 15.17
CA LEU A 258 -0.72 1.01 15.91
C LEU A 258 -0.50 0.90 17.43
N LYS A 259 0.40 0.03 17.88
CA LYS A 259 0.77 -0.09 19.29
C LYS A 259 1.53 1.13 19.78
N GLU A 260 2.51 1.61 19.01
CA GLU A 260 3.29 2.82 19.32
C GLU A 260 2.40 4.03 19.58
N PHE A 261 1.33 4.18 18.77
CA PHE A 261 0.37 5.28 18.92
C PHE A 261 -0.83 4.97 19.82
N GLY A 262 -0.84 3.84 20.51
CA GLY A 262 -1.91 3.48 21.44
C GLY A 262 -3.25 3.11 20.81
N TRP A 263 -3.28 2.78 19.52
CA TRP A 263 -4.52 2.37 18.83
C TRP A 263 -4.88 0.90 19.07
N ILE A 264 -3.93 0.10 19.55
CA ILE A 264 -4.12 -1.28 20.01
C ILE A 264 -3.27 -1.53 21.25
N GLU A 265 -3.77 -2.37 22.16
CA GLU A 265 -3.06 -2.76 23.37
C GLU A 265 -2.12 -3.94 23.13
N LYS A 266 -2.63 -4.95 22.42
CA LYS A 266 -1.89 -6.20 22.12
C LYS A 266 -1.44 -6.18 20.66
N ALA A 267 -0.17 -6.47 20.43
CA ALA A 267 0.42 -6.55 19.11
C ALA A 267 1.38 -7.74 19.05
N ALA A 268 1.54 -8.32 17.86
CA ALA A 268 2.46 -9.43 17.62
C ALA A 268 2.90 -9.45 16.15
N GLY A 269 3.97 -10.18 15.86
CA GLY A 269 4.52 -10.32 14.53
C GLY A 269 5.71 -9.41 14.27
N ARG A 270 6.05 -9.22 13.02
CA ARG A 270 7.21 -8.40 12.61
C ARG A 270 7.07 -6.96 13.11
N GLY A 271 8.20 -6.39 13.52
CA GLY A 271 8.25 -5.05 14.09
C GLY A 271 7.82 -4.98 15.57
N VAL A 272 7.23 -6.06 16.12
CA VAL A 272 6.84 -6.19 17.53
C VAL A 272 7.68 -7.25 18.22
N ASP A 273 7.71 -8.46 17.64
CA ASP A 273 8.42 -9.62 18.22
C ASP A 273 9.87 -9.73 17.70
N SER A 274 10.25 -8.90 16.72
CA SER A 274 11.58 -8.86 16.13
C SER A 274 12.10 -7.43 16.04
N VAL A 275 13.40 -7.27 16.27
CA VAL A 275 14.08 -5.96 16.16
C VAL A 275 14.23 -5.57 14.68
N GLY A 276 14.01 -4.30 14.38
CA GLY A 276 14.20 -3.70 13.07
C GLY A 276 12.92 -3.68 12.20
N SER A 277 12.65 -2.53 11.65
CA SER A 277 11.58 -2.31 10.67
C SER A 277 12.16 -1.58 9.47
N GLY A 278 12.10 -2.21 8.32
CA GLY A 278 12.59 -1.65 7.08
C GLY A 278 14.03 -2.00 6.71
N TYR A 279 14.29 -2.04 5.41
CA TYR A 279 15.56 -2.47 4.84
C TYR A 279 16.76 -1.64 5.34
N SER A 280 16.59 -0.34 5.50
CA SER A 280 17.66 0.57 5.93
C SER A 280 18.04 0.48 7.41
N GLN A 281 17.32 -0.31 8.18
CA GLN A 281 17.55 -0.49 9.63
C GLN A 281 18.20 -1.84 9.96
N ILE A 282 18.61 -2.61 8.95
CA ILE A 282 19.29 -3.89 9.11
C ILE A 282 20.77 -3.68 9.42
#